data_9e3c8d1a2302530260ed1485398072a0
#
_entry.id   9e3c8d1a2302530260ed1485398072a0
#
_cell.length_a   1.000
_cell.length_b   1.000
_cell.length_c   1.000
_cell.angle_alpha   90.00
_cell.angle_beta   90.00
_cell.angle_gamma   90.00
#
_symmetry.space_group_name_H-M   'P 1'
#
loop_
_entity.id
_entity.type
_entity.pdbx_description
1 polymer ?
#
loop_
_entity_poly.entity_id
_entity_poly.type
_entity_poly.pdbx_seq_one_letter_code
_entity_poly.pdbx_strand_id
1 'polypeptide(L)'
;MLDLDATFAALADPTRRAILARLALGEATVMELVKPFELTQPAISQHLKVLEHAGLIARRVDGTKRPCRLAKQGVEEIDQWLAMLRKALAKNYDRLDEVLAQIEPAEKAKKGRREK
;
A
#
# COMPACT_ATOMS: atom_id res chain seq x y z
N MET A 1 -1.02 -17.78 -3.82
CA MET A 1 -0.90 -16.87 -2.69
C MET A 1 0.15 -15.80 -2.98
N LEU A 2 -0.18 -14.56 -2.67
CA LEU A 2 0.76 -13.49 -2.93
C LEU A 2 1.84 -13.43 -1.87
N ASP A 3 3.00 -12.93 -2.28
CA ASP A 3 4.14 -12.76 -1.39
C ASP A 3 4.06 -11.36 -0.79
N LEU A 4 3.77 -11.28 0.50
CA LEU A 4 3.64 -10.01 1.18
C LEU A 4 4.93 -9.20 1.15
N ASP A 5 6.08 -9.88 1.21
CA ASP A 5 7.36 -9.20 1.10
C ASP A 5 7.52 -8.55 -0.26
N ALA A 6 7.11 -9.23 -1.33
CA ALA A 6 7.17 -8.66 -2.66
C ALA A 6 6.27 -7.44 -2.77
N THR A 7 5.12 -7.47 -2.11
CA THR A 7 4.20 -6.35 -2.12
C THR A 7 4.82 -5.14 -1.43
N PHE A 8 5.39 -5.33 -0.26
CA PHE A 8 6.03 -4.22 0.44
C PHE A 8 7.26 -3.72 -0.30
N ALA A 9 8.04 -4.63 -0.90
CA ALA A 9 9.20 -4.21 -1.69
C ALA A 9 8.78 -3.36 -2.87
N ALA A 10 7.69 -3.74 -3.54
CA ALA A 10 7.19 -2.96 -4.66
C ALA A 10 6.78 -1.56 -4.22
N LEU A 11 6.21 -1.42 -3.02
CA LEU A 11 5.77 -0.14 -2.50
C LEU A 11 6.91 0.69 -1.93
N ALA A 12 8.09 0.11 -1.76
CA ALA A 12 9.20 0.84 -1.16
C ALA A 12 9.82 1.86 -2.11
N ASP A 13 9.50 1.80 -3.39
CA ASP A 13 10.05 2.72 -4.38
C ASP A 13 9.08 3.87 -4.66
N PRO A 14 9.54 5.13 -4.59
CA PRO A 14 8.63 6.26 -4.78
C PRO A 14 8.06 6.35 -6.19
N THR A 15 8.83 5.95 -7.21
CA THR A 15 8.31 5.97 -8.57
C THR A 15 7.17 4.97 -8.73
N ARG A 16 7.32 3.79 -8.17
CA ARG A 16 6.26 2.80 -8.24
C ARG A 16 5.01 3.25 -7.50
N ARG A 17 5.18 3.92 -6.35
CA ARG A 17 4.01 4.47 -5.65
C ARG A 17 3.32 5.54 -6.49
N ALA A 18 4.10 6.36 -7.19
CA ALA A 18 3.53 7.38 -8.05
C ALA A 18 2.79 6.78 -9.24
N ILE A 19 3.31 5.68 -9.78
CA ILE A 19 2.61 4.98 -10.86
C ILE A 19 1.26 4.45 -10.36
N LEU A 20 1.24 3.87 -9.17
CA LEU A 20 -0.01 3.38 -8.59
C LEU A 20 -1.00 4.52 -8.40
N ALA A 21 -0.53 5.66 -7.93
CA ALA A 21 -1.39 6.83 -7.75
C ALA A 21 -1.98 7.28 -9.08
N ARG A 22 -1.17 7.23 -10.15
CA ARG A 22 -1.68 7.58 -11.46
C ARG A 22 -2.75 6.59 -11.93
N LEU A 23 -2.51 5.30 -11.70
CA LEU A 23 -3.46 4.28 -12.11
C LEU A 23 -4.75 4.31 -11.28
N ALA A 24 -4.71 4.93 -10.11
CA ALA A 24 -5.91 5.13 -9.32
C ALA A 24 -6.90 6.06 -10.03
N LEU A 25 -6.41 6.86 -10.97
CA LEU A 25 -7.27 7.75 -11.75
C LEU A 25 -7.86 7.05 -12.97
N GLY A 26 -7.34 5.89 -13.34
CA GLY A 26 -7.82 5.15 -14.49
C GLY A 26 -6.70 4.38 -15.14
N GLU A 27 -7.07 3.45 -16.03
CA GLU A 27 -6.10 2.65 -16.76
C GLU A 27 -5.14 3.52 -17.57
N ALA A 28 -3.96 2.99 -17.79
CA ALA A 28 -2.97 3.66 -18.63
C ALA A 28 -2.07 2.62 -19.27
N THR A 29 -1.65 2.92 -20.51
CA THR A 29 -0.66 2.10 -21.20
C THR A 29 0.73 2.53 -20.80
N VAL A 30 1.74 1.72 -21.16
CA VAL A 30 3.13 2.08 -20.90
C VAL A 30 3.45 3.45 -21.49
N MET A 31 3.03 3.66 -22.74
CA MET A 31 3.35 4.92 -23.40
C MET A 31 2.70 6.12 -22.72
N GLU A 32 1.52 5.93 -22.16
CA GLU A 32 0.86 7.00 -21.43
C GLU A 32 1.53 7.31 -20.10
N LEU A 33 2.32 6.36 -19.59
CA LEU A 33 3.04 6.58 -18.34
C LEU A 33 4.42 7.17 -18.55
N VAL A 34 5.03 6.95 -19.74
CA VAL A 34 6.38 7.37 -19.97
C VAL A 34 6.55 8.88 -19.81
N LYS A 35 5.68 9.64 -20.44
CA LYS A 35 5.86 11.08 -20.49
C LYS A 35 5.73 11.77 -19.13
N PRO A 36 4.66 11.54 -18.39
CA PRO A 36 4.52 12.22 -17.08
C PRO A 36 5.65 11.91 -16.12
N PHE A 37 6.24 10.71 -16.22
CA PHE A 37 7.28 10.32 -15.29
C PHE A 37 8.68 10.61 -15.81
N GLU A 38 8.78 11.07 -17.06
CA GLU A 38 10.07 11.41 -17.65
C GLU A 38 11.06 10.25 -17.57
N LEU A 39 10.54 9.04 -17.74
CA LEU A 39 11.36 7.85 -17.74
C LEU A 39 11.30 7.20 -19.11
N THR A 40 12.26 6.32 -19.38
CA THR A 40 12.24 5.58 -20.62
C THR A 40 11.19 4.49 -20.55
N GLN A 41 10.79 4.02 -21.73
CA GLN A 41 9.84 2.92 -21.78
C GLN A 41 10.36 1.66 -21.06
N PRO A 42 11.64 1.26 -21.25
CA PRO A 42 12.14 0.11 -20.50
C PRO A 42 12.10 0.32 -18.99
N ALA A 43 12.37 1.53 -18.51
CA ALA A 43 12.33 1.79 -17.07
C ALA A 43 10.91 1.66 -16.54
N ILE A 44 9.93 2.22 -17.25
CA ILE A 44 8.53 2.08 -16.84
C ILE A 44 8.13 0.62 -16.88
N SER A 45 8.50 -0.09 -17.95
CA SER A 45 8.15 -1.51 -18.06
C SER A 45 8.70 -2.34 -16.90
N GLN A 46 9.91 -2.00 -16.45
CA GLN A 46 10.51 -2.72 -15.35
C GLN A 46 9.73 -2.48 -14.06
N HIS A 47 9.35 -1.23 -13.80
CA HIS A 47 8.53 -0.93 -12.62
C HIS A 47 7.19 -1.63 -12.69
N LEU A 48 6.59 -1.69 -13.88
CA LEU A 48 5.30 -2.35 -14.03
C LEU A 48 5.40 -3.85 -13.79
N LYS A 49 6.51 -4.47 -14.20
CA LYS A 49 6.70 -5.89 -13.92
C LYS A 49 6.74 -6.16 -12.43
N VAL A 50 7.45 -5.31 -11.68
CA VAL A 50 7.54 -5.48 -10.25
C VAL A 50 6.16 -5.33 -9.61
N LEU A 51 5.40 -4.33 -10.05
CA LEU A 51 4.06 -4.10 -9.51
C LEU A 51 3.11 -5.23 -9.86
N GLU A 52 3.22 -5.75 -11.07
CA GLU A 52 2.36 -6.84 -11.51
C GLU A 52 2.66 -8.11 -10.73
N HIS A 53 3.95 -8.40 -10.55
CA HIS A 53 4.37 -9.57 -9.79
C HIS A 53 3.87 -9.50 -8.34
N ALA A 54 3.80 -8.30 -7.80
CA ALA A 54 3.34 -8.10 -6.43
C ALA A 54 1.81 -8.10 -6.30
N GLY A 55 1.10 -8.25 -7.41
CA GLY A 55 -0.36 -8.27 -7.37
C GLY A 55 -0.99 -6.91 -7.16
N LEU A 56 -0.24 -5.83 -7.44
CA LEU A 56 -0.75 -4.47 -7.26
C LEU A 56 -1.34 -3.90 -8.53
N ILE A 57 -0.96 -4.43 -9.69
CA ILE A 57 -1.55 -4.04 -10.96
C ILE A 57 -1.84 -5.29 -11.77
N ALA A 58 -2.71 -5.13 -12.75
CA ALA A 58 -3.01 -6.17 -13.73
C ALA A 58 -2.97 -5.52 -15.11
N ARG A 59 -2.72 -6.34 -16.12
CA ARG A 59 -2.70 -5.87 -17.49
C ARG A 59 -3.73 -6.66 -18.28
N ARG A 60 -4.26 -6.03 -19.31
CA ARG A 60 -5.14 -6.75 -20.24
C ARG A 60 -4.63 -6.53 -21.65
N VAL A 61 -5.12 -7.32 -22.56
CA VAL A 61 -4.75 -7.20 -23.96
C VAL A 61 -5.80 -6.36 -24.67
N ASP A 62 -5.34 -5.36 -25.43
CA ASP A 62 -6.21 -4.51 -26.21
C ASP A 62 -5.50 -4.26 -27.54
N GLY A 63 -5.65 -5.21 -28.47
CA GLY A 63 -4.87 -5.16 -29.70
C GLY A 63 -3.39 -5.32 -29.42
N THR A 64 -2.59 -4.36 -29.82
CA THR A 64 -1.16 -4.37 -29.55
C THR A 64 -0.83 -3.69 -28.23
N LYS A 65 -1.83 -3.16 -27.54
CA LYS A 65 -1.61 -2.44 -26.29
C LYS A 65 -1.85 -3.35 -25.10
N ARG A 66 -1.26 -2.96 -23.99
CA ARG A 66 -1.41 -3.68 -22.73
C ARG A 66 -1.73 -2.68 -21.63
N PRO A 67 -2.97 -2.18 -21.59
CA PRO A 67 -3.33 -1.23 -20.53
C PRO A 67 -3.15 -1.84 -19.15
N CYS A 68 -2.68 -1.03 -18.22
CA CYS A 68 -2.47 -1.42 -16.84
C CYS A 68 -3.56 -0.81 -15.98
N ARG A 69 -4.00 -1.54 -14.97
CA ARG A 69 -4.97 -1.03 -14.00
C ARG A 69 -4.60 -1.54 -12.62
N LEU A 70 -5.14 -0.91 -11.62
CA LEU A 70 -4.92 -1.38 -10.26
C LEU A 70 -5.57 -2.75 -10.09
N ALA A 71 -4.89 -3.62 -9.33
CA ALA A 71 -5.41 -4.92 -8.97
C ALA A 71 -5.58 -4.93 -7.46
N LYS A 72 -6.62 -5.58 -6.97
CA LYS A 72 -6.91 -5.52 -5.56
C LYS A 72 -6.21 -6.58 -4.72
N GLN A 73 -5.68 -7.63 -5.35
CA GLN A 73 -5.07 -8.72 -4.57
C GLN A 73 -3.98 -8.24 -3.64
N GLY A 74 -3.03 -7.45 -4.18
CA GLY A 74 -1.92 -6.96 -3.36
C GLY A 74 -2.38 -6.01 -2.29
N VAL A 75 -3.34 -5.15 -2.63
CA VAL A 75 -3.86 -4.18 -1.67
C VAL A 75 -4.60 -4.90 -0.55
N GLU A 76 -5.37 -5.93 -0.87
CA GLU A 76 -6.09 -6.69 0.14
C GLU A 76 -5.15 -7.40 1.09
N GLU A 77 -4.03 -7.92 0.58
CA GLU A 77 -3.04 -8.57 1.42
C GLU A 77 -2.46 -7.59 2.44
N ILE A 78 -2.11 -6.39 1.96
CA ILE A 78 -1.60 -5.35 2.84
C ILE A 78 -2.66 -4.96 3.85
N ASP A 79 -3.89 -4.79 3.39
CA ASP A 79 -4.98 -4.35 4.24
C ASP A 79 -5.23 -5.35 5.37
N GLN A 80 -5.20 -6.64 5.06
CA GLN A 80 -5.38 -7.67 6.06
C GLN A 80 -4.25 -7.65 7.09
N TRP A 81 -3.02 -7.47 6.62
CA TRP A 81 -1.89 -7.42 7.51
C TRP A 81 -1.97 -6.21 8.42
N LEU A 82 -2.31 -5.05 7.87
CA LEU A 82 -2.46 -3.82 8.67
C LEU A 82 -3.64 -3.93 9.62
N ALA A 83 -4.70 -4.60 9.22
CA ALA A 83 -5.85 -4.81 10.10
C ALA A 83 -5.45 -5.59 11.34
N MET A 84 -4.58 -6.58 11.15
CA MET A 84 -4.07 -7.35 12.28
C MET A 84 -3.30 -6.46 13.24
N LEU A 85 -2.45 -5.57 12.71
CA LEU A 85 -1.69 -4.66 13.55
C LEU A 85 -2.61 -3.67 14.27
N ARG A 86 -3.58 -3.11 13.53
CA ARG A 86 -4.51 -2.16 14.14
C ARG A 86 -5.28 -2.82 15.28
N LYS A 87 -5.65 -4.07 15.08
CA LYS A 87 -6.37 -4.80 16.11
C LYS A 87 -5.51 -5.02 17.34
N ALA A 88 -4.25 -5.39 17.14
CA ALA A 88 -3.32 -5.58 18.24
C ALA A 88 -3.08 -4.27 18.99
N LEU A 89 -2.96 -3.16 18.26
CA LEU A 89 -2.77 -1.86 18.90
C LEU A 89 -4.01 -1.45 19.69
N ALA A 90 -5.18 -1.69 19.17
CA ALA A 90 -6.41 -1.36 19.88
C ALA A 90 -6.51 -2.15 21.17
N LYS A 91 -6.18 -3.43 21.13
CA LYS A 91 -6.19 -4.25 22.33
C LYS A 91 -5.20 -3.74 23.36
N ASN A 92 -4.01 -3.38 22.92
CA ASN A 92 -2.99 -2.87 23.83
C ASN A 92 -3.44 -1.57 24.48
N TYR A 93 -4.06 -0.70 23.71
CA TYR A 93 -4.55 0.56 24.26
C TYR A 93 -5.68 0.32 25.26
N ASP A 94 -6.58 -0.60 24.95
CA ASP A 94 -7.68 -0.92 25.86
C ASP A 94 -7.14 -1.45 27.17
N ARG A 95 -6.18 -2.35 27.10
CA ARG A 95 -5.60 -2.92 28.30
C ARG A 95 -4.88 -1.85 29.13
N LEU A 96 -4.17 -0.95 28.46
CA LEU A 96 -3.48 0.12 29.14
C LEU A 96 -4.48 1.02 29.84
N ASP A 97 -5.57 1.35 29.16
CA ASP A 97 -6.61 2.20 29.75
C ASP A 97 -7.19 1.56 31.01
N GLU A 98 -7.41 0.26 31.00
CA GLU A 98 -7.92 -0.42 32.15
C GLU A 98 -6.96 -0.33 33.34
N VAL A 99 -5.68 -0.52 33.07
CA VAL A 99 -4.67 -0.44 34.12
C VAL A 99 -4.61 0.97 34.68
N LEU A 100 -4.60 1.97 33.79
CA LEU A 100 -4.51 3.35 34.23
C LEU A 100 -5.74 3.79 35.01
N ALA A 101 -6.91 3.26 34.65
CA ALA A 101 -8.13 3.60 35.36
C ALA A 101 -8.08 3.13 36.80
N GLN A 102 -7.32 2.06 37.08
CA GLN A 102 -7.18 1.55 38.43
C GLN A 102 -6.11 2.29 39.21
N ILE A 103 -5.30 3.09 38.54
CA ILE A 103 -4.26 3.85 39.23
C ILE A 103 -4.78 5.23 39.56
N GLU A 104 -4.74 6.15 38.60
CA GLU A 104 -5.21 7.51 38.83
C GLU A 104 -5.79 8.09 37.55
N PRO A 105 -6.99 8.63 37.62
CA PRO A 105 -7.62 9.20 36.43
C PRO A 105 -6.84 10.36 35.80
N ALA A 106 -6.18 11.18 36.63
CA ALA A 106 -5.42 12.31 36.12
C ALA A 106 -4.24 11.85 35.29
N GLU A 107 -3.55 10.80 35.72
CA GLU A 107 -2.44 10.26 34.94
C GLU A 107 -2.93 9.64 33.65
N LYS A 108 -4.07 9.02 33.69
CA LYS A 108 -4.62 8.42 32.52
C LYS A 108 -4.85 9.46 31.42
N ALA A 109 -5.36 10.60 31.78
CA ALA A 109 -5.62 11.67 30.83
C ALA A 109 -4.35 12.16 30.19
N LYS A 110 -3.28 12.28 30.98
CA LYS A 110 -2.02 12.71 30.42
C LYS A 110 -1.44 11.71 29.44
N LYS A 111 -1.43 10.46 29.80
CA LYS A 111 -0.84 9.46 28.95
C LYS A 111 -1.65 9.16 27.72
N GLY A 112 -2.92 9.41 27.74
CA GLY A 112 -3.75 9.19 26.60
C GLY A 112 -3.42 10.07 25.43
N ARG A 113 -2.62 11.13 25.66
CA ARG A 113 -2.24 12.00 24.58
C ARG A 113 -1.01 11.63 23.87
N ARG A 114 -0.29 10.67 24.32
CA ARG A 114 0.89 10.33 23.72
C ARG A 114 0.77 9.82 22.39
N GLU A 115 1.37 10.09 21.50
CA GLU A 115 1.21 9.72 20.24
C GLU A 115 1.95 8.81 19.64
N LYS A 116 2.06 8.54 19.00
CA LYS A 116 2.59 7.66 18.27
C LYS A 116 3.48 7.32 18.12
#